data_7056e976ae28cf9217147acbec17724a
#
_entry.id   7056e976ae28cf9217147acbec17724a
#
_cell.length_a   1.000
_cell.length_b   1.000
_cell.length_c   1.000
_cell.angle_alpha   90.00
_cell.angle_beta   90.00
_cell.angle_gamma   90.00
#
_symmetry.space_group_name_H-M   'P 1'
#
loop_
_entity.id
_entity.type
_entity.pdbx_description
1 polymer ?
#
loop_
_entity_poly.entity_id
_entity_poly.type
_entity_poly.pdbx_seq_one_letter_code
_entity_poly.pdbx_strand_id
1 'polypeptide(L)'
;STFMVHDKINYNIDEPSSSGKTLSIAFVNQRQYRAQQCFMSVKLVDNADGSTMLDKRYVITNGNQQAIQNDLLESLSKALNQPWPQRMQEMLQQILPHRGALLTNFYQAHDYLLHGDDKSLNRASELLGEIVQSSPEFTYARAEKALVDIVRHSQHPLDEKQLAALNTEIDNIVTLPELNNLSIIYQIKAVSALVKGKTDESYQAINT
;
A
#
# COMPACT_ATOMS: atom_id res chain seq x y z
N SER A 1 -18.70 5.22 -8.26
CA SER A 1 -19.05 4.28 -7.18
C SER A 1 -17.84 4.11 -6.29
N THR A 2 -17.98 4.43 -5.04
CA THR A 2 -16.93 4.36 -4.04
C THR A 2 -16.88 2.94 -3.50
N PHE A 3 -15.73 2.27 -3.64
CA PHE A 3 -15.51 1.00 -2.97
C PHE A 3 -15.12 1.28 -1.52
N MET A 4 -15.88 0.77 -0.56
CA MET A 4 -15.41 0.68 0.81
C MET A 4 -14.62 -0.62 0.95
N VAL A 5 -13.32 -0.51 1.20
CA VAL A 5 -12.48 -1.66 1.55
C VAL A 5 -12.58 -1.84 3.06
N HIS A 6 -13.16 -2.94 3.48
CA HIS A 6 -13.11 -3.36 4.88
C HIS A 6 -11.97 -4.38 5.02
N ASP A 7 -10.88 -3.95 5.64
CA ASP A 7 -9.82 -4.88 6.05
C ASP A 7 -10.29 -5.60 7.32
N LYS A 8 -10.64 -6.87 7.18
CA LYS A 8 -11.08 -7.72 8.30
C LYS A 8 -9.97 -8.69 8.67
N ILE A 9 -8.98 -8.21 9.38
CA ILE A 9 -7.89 -9.06 9.90
C ILE A 9 -8.34 -9.90 11.11
N ASN A 10 -9.49 -9.91 11.62
CA ASN A 10 -9.96 -10.81 12.70
C ASN A 10 -11.43 -10.56 13.12
N TYR A 11 -12.32 -10.41 12.16
CA TYR A 11 -13.75 -10.44 12.51
C TYR A 11 -14.40 -11.69 11.94
N ASN A 12 -15.16 -12.41 12.75
CA ASN A 12 -16.15 -13.37 12.27
C ASN A 12 -17.02 -12.65 11.23
N ILE A 13 -16.93 -13.11 9.99
CA ILE A 13 -17.79 -12.62 8.90
C ILE A 13 -19.14 -13.30 9.08
N ASP A 14 -19.87 -12.89 10.09
CA ASP A 14 -21.29 -13.21 10.20
C ASP A 14 -22.03 -12.12 9.43
N GLU A 15 -22.50 -12.50 8.26
CA GLU A 15 -23.34 -11.81 7.27
C GLU A 15 -22.62 -10.86 6.30
N PRO A 16 -22.40 -11.31 5.03
CA PRO A 16 -22.16 -10.41 3.92
C PRO A 16 -23.39 -9.50 3.79
N SER A 17 -23.18 -8.19 3.62
CA SER A 17 -24.29 -7.28 3.31
C SER A 17 -25.05 -7.85 2.11
N SER A 18 -26.37 -7.93 2.21
CA SER A 18 -27.25 -8.50 1.17
C SER A 18 -27.21 -7.73 -0.16
N SER A 19 -26.47 -6.62 -0.21
CA SER A 19 -26.26 -5.81 -1.41
C SER A 19 -24.76 -5.55 -1.61
N GLY A 20 -24.29 -5.66 -2.86
CA GLY A 20 -22.92 -5.38 -3.21
C GLY A 20 -22.16 -6.64 -3.68
N LYS A 21 -20.84 -6.53 -3.72
CA LYS A 21 -19.95 -7.61 -4.14
C LYS A 21 -18.87 -7.83 -3.10
N THR A 22 -18.55 -9.10 -2.84
CA THR A 22 -17.50 -9.47 -1.89
C THR A 22 -16.27 -9.98 -2.64
N LEU A 23 -15.14 -9.29 -2.45
CA LEU A 23 -13.82 -9.75 -2.90
C LEU A 23 -13.11 -10.44 -1.73
N SER A 24 -12.79 -11.71 -1.91
CA SER A 24 -12.00 -12.47 -0.95
C SER A 24 -10.62 -12.78 -1.52
N ILE A 25 -9.57 -12.48 -0.77
CA ILE A 25 -8.19 -12.82 -1.12
C ILE A 25 -7.63 -13.67 0.02
N ALA A 26 -7.10 -14.84 -0.33
CA ALA A 26 -6.49 -15.75 0.63
C ALA A 26 -5.11 -16.20 0.17
N PHE A 27 -4.15 -16.21 1.09
CA PHE A 27 -2.81 -16.75 0.87
C PHE A 27 -2.71 -18.13 1.50
N VAL A 28 -2.29 -19.12 0.70
CA VAL A 28 -2.15 -20.50 1.13
C VAL A 28 -0.74 -21.00 0.88
N ASN A 29 -0.03 -21.37 1.94
CA ASN A 29 1.25 -22.02 1.86
C ASN A 29 1.04 -23.53 1.78
N GLN A 30 1.38 -24.12 0.64
CA GLN A 30 1.24 -25.55 0.41
C GLN A 30 2.63 -26.20 0.32
N ARG A 31 2.87 -27.22 1.13
CA ARG A 31 4.10 -28.00 1.09
C ARG A 31 3.92 -29.16 0.13
N GLN A 32 4.62 -29.13 -1.00
CA GLN A 32 4.57 -30.20 -1.99
C GLN A 32 6.00 -30.66 -2.31
N TYR A 33 6.31 -31.95 -2.08
CA TYR A 33 7.60 -32.59 -2.43
C TYR A 33 8.87 -31.81 -2.02
N ARG A 34 9.00 -31.37 -0.77
CA ARG A 34 10.13 -30.58 -0.21
C ARG A 34 10.20 -29.11 -0.67
N ALA A 35 9.30 -28.64 -1.51
CA ALA A 35 9.19 -27.23 -1.86
C ALA A 35 7.98 -26.60 -1.18
N GLN A 36 8.15 -25.41 -0.65
CA GLN A 36 7.05 -24.62 -0.12
C GLN A 36 6.58 -23.69 -1.26
N GLN A 37 5.33 -23.83 -1.66
CA GLN A 37 4.72 -22.94 -2.66
C GLN A 37 3.67 -22.08 -1.98
N CYS A 38 3.72 -20.79 -2.25
CA CYS A 38 2.71 -19.84 -1.82
C CYS A 38 1.73 -19.61 -2.98
N PHE A 39 0.45 -19.72 -2.67
CA PHE A 39 -0.64 -19.45 -3.60
C PHE A 39 -1.46 -18.28 -3.09
N MET A 40 -1.92 -17.43 -4.01
CA MET A 40 -2.94 -16.43 -3.77
C MET A 40 -4.22 -16.87 -4.48
N SER A 41 -5.31 -17.06 -3.74
CA SER A 41 -6.64 -17.32 -4.27
C SER A 41 -7.47 -16.05 -4.19
N VAL A 42 -8.13 -15.70 -5.29
CA VAL A 42 -8.96 -14.50 -5.37
C VAL A 42 -10.34 -14.91 -5.86
N LYS A 43 -11.37 -14.55 -5.09
CA LYS A 43 -12.77 -14.83 -5.43
C LYS A 43 -13.59 -13.58 -5.30
N LEU A 44 -14.37 -13.25 -6.34
CA LEU A 44 -15.36 -12.17 -6.34
C LEU A 44 -16.76 -12.79 -6.46
N VAL A 45 -17.63 -12.44 -5.54
CA VAL A 45 -19.00 -12.94 -5.48
C VAL A 45 -19.98 -11.77 -5.52
N ASP A 46 -21.04 -11.87 -6.30
CA ASP A 46 -22.18 -10.98 -6.22
C ASP A 46 -23.08 -11.42 -5.04
N ASN A 47 -23.28 -10.55 -4.07
CA ASN A 47 -24.04 -10.87 -2.87
C ASN A 47 -25.56 -10.95 -3.13
N ALA A 48 -26.03 -10.39 -4.24
CA ALA A 48 -27.46 -10.36 -4.57
C ALA A 48 -28.00 -11.76 -4.92
N ASP A 49 -27.18 -12.57 -5.60
CA ASP A 49 -27.59 -13.91 -6.07
C ASP A 49 -26.58 -15.01 -5.71
N GLY A 50 -25.47 -14.66 -5.04
CA GLY A 50 -24.42 -15.59 -4.65
C GLY A 50 -23.55 -16.07 -5.83
N SER A 51 -23.69 -15.48 -7.01
CA SER A 51 -22.94 -15.91 -8.19
C SER A 51 -21.46 -15.56 -8.08
N THR A 52 -20.59 -16.47 -8.54
CA THR A 52 -19.16 -16.23 -8.61
C THR A 52 -18.81 -15.48 -9.89
N MET A 53 -18.37 -14.25 -9.77
CA MET A 53 -17.98 -13.38 -10.87
C MET A 53 -16.52 -13.57 -11.28
N LEU A 54 -15.64 -13.91 -10.32
CA LEU A 54 -14.23 -14.19 -10.55
C LEU A 54 -13.79 -15.28 -9.57
N ASP A 55 -13.00 -16.25 -10.08
CA ASP A 55 -12.31 -17.24 -9.25
C ASP A 55 -10.94 -17.51 -9.91
N LYS A 56 -9.88 -17.03 -9.27
CA LYS A 56 -8.51 -17.16 -9.77
C LYS A 56 -7.57 -17.64 -8.69
N ARG A 57 -6.59 -18.42 -9.09
CA ARG A 57 -5.50 -18.88 -8.24
C ARG A 57 -4.17 -18.61 -8.91
N TYR A 58 -3.28 -17.96 -8.20
CA TYR A 58 -1.93 -17.60 -8.64
C TYR A 58 -0.89 -18.34 -7.80
N VAL A 59 0.16 -18.83 -8.46
CA VAL A 59 1.38 -19.27 -7.78
C VAL A 59 2.26 -18.05 -7.59
N ILE A 60 2.63 -17.73 -6.35
CA ILE A 60 3.47 -16.59 -6.04
C ILE A 60 4.94 -17.00 -6.07
N THR A 61 5.74 -16.29 -6.83
CA THR A 61 7.20 -16.41 -6.90
C THR A 61 7.85 -15.03 -6.75
N ASN A 62 9.16 -15.01 -6.47
CA ASN A 62 9.88 -13.75 -6.27
C ASN A 62 9.95 -12.84 -7.52
N GLY A 63 9.46 -13.28 -8.68
CA GLY A 63 9.56 -12.50 -9.91
C GLY A 63 8.23 -12.26 -10.64
N ASN A 64 7.09 -12.79 -10.14
CA ASN A 64 5.83 -12.71 -10.86
C ASN A 64 4.75 -11.83 -10.22
N GLN A 65 5.06 -11.15 -9.13
CA GLN A 65 4.08 -10.36 -8.38
C GLN A 65 3.45 -9.25 -9.24
N GLN A 66 4.24 -8.56 -10.05
CA GLN A 66 3.73 -7.52 -10.95
C GLN A 66 2.81 -8.10 -12.05
N ALA A 67 3.17 -9.25 -12.60
CA ALA A 67 2.33 -9.94 -13.58
C ALA A 67 0.99 -10.39 -12.97
N ILE A 68 1.02 -10.92 -11.74
CA ILE A 68 -0.17 -11.27 -10.96
C ILE A 68 -1.04 -10.04 -10.72
N GLN A 69 -0.44 -8.94 -10.29
CA GLN A 69 -1.15 -7.69 -10.03
C GLN A 69 -1.85 -7.17 -11.29
N ASN A 70 -1.15 -7.12 -12.41
CA ASN A 70 -1.72 -6.66 -13.68
C ASN A 70 -2.87 -7.56 -14.15
N ASP A 71 -2.69 -8.89 -14.11
CA ASP A 71 -3.74 -9.83 -14.48
C ASP A 71 -4.95 -9.76 -13.54
N LEU A 72 -4.72 -9.58 -12.25
CA LEU A 72 -5.81 -9.42 -11.27
C LEU A 72 -6.62 -8.15 -11.53
N LEU A 73 -5.96 -7.01 -11.75
CA LEU A 73 -6.62 -5.74 -12.04
C LEU A 73 -7.44 -5.82 -13.33
N GLU A 74 -6.88 -6.40 -14.38
CA GLU A 74 -7.60 -6.62 -15.64
C GLU A 74 -8.82 -7.54 -15.46
N SER A 75 -8.65 -8.61 -14.70
CA SER A 75 -9.71 -9.58 -14.43
C SER A 75 -10.85 -8.99 -13.59
N LEU A 76 -10.52 -8.20 -12.57
CA LEU A 76 -11.50 -7.47 -11.76
C LEU A 76 -12.23 -6.42 -12.60
N SER A 77 -11.51 -5.68 -13.45
CA SER A 77 -12.11 -4.70 -14.37
C SER A 77 -13.15 -5.37 -15.29
N LYS A 78 -12.81 -6.52 -15.86
CA LYS A 78 -13.72 -7.31 -16.71
C LYS A 78 -14.92 -7.83 -15.92
N ALA A 79 -14.68 -8.43 -14.75
CA ALA A 79 -15.74 -9.01 -13.93
C ALA A 79 -16.74 -7.96 -13.43
N LEU A 80 -16.24 -6.76 -13.12
CA LEU A 80 -17.07 -5.65 -12.65
C LEU A 80 -17.69 -4.83 -13.80
N ASN A 81 -17.33 -5.14 -15.05
CA ASN A 81 -17.68 -4.35 -16.24
C ASN A 81 -17.36 -2.85 -16.07
N GLN A 82 -16.24 -2.57 -15.41
CA GLN A 82 -15.74 -1.22 -15.18
C GLN A 82 -14.33 -1.12 -15.77
N PRO A 83 -14.13 -0.37 -16.87
CA PRO A 83 -12.81 -0.22 -17.44
C PRO A 83 -11.88 0.41 -16.41
N TRP A 84 -10.71 -0.20 -16.24
CA TRP A 84 -9.66 0.35 -15.40
C TRP A 84 -9.18 1.67 -16.03
N PRO A 85 -9.22 2.80 -15.33
CA PRO A 85 -8.83 4.06 -15.91
C PRO A 85 -7.36 3.99 -16.38
N GLN A 86 -7.10 4.29 -17.65
CA GLN A 86 -5.76 4.28 -18.24
C GLN A 86 -4.78 5.12 -17.39
N ARG A 87 -5.22 6.28 -16.92
CA ARG A 87 -4.45 7.15 -16.02
C ARG A 87 -3.98 6.42 -14.75
N MET A 88 -4.78 5.50 -14.21
CA MET A 88 -4.41 4.74 -13.02
C MET A 88 -3.40 3.63 -13.32
N GLN A 89 -3.47 3.02 -14.51
CA GLN A 89 -2.46 2.08 -14.98
C GLN A 89 -1.10 2.76 -15.16
N GLU A 90 -1.08 3.90 -15.82
CA GLU A 90 0.12 4.71 -16.02
C GLU A 90 0.72 5.16 -14.68
N MET A 91 -0.13 5.62 -13.76
CA MET A 91 0.29 6.00 -12.41
C MET A 91 0.90 4.83 -11.64
N LEU A 92 0.28 3.64 -11.64
CA LEU A 92 0.82 2.46 -10.95
C LEU A 92 2.16 2.02 -11.54
N GLN A 93 2.33 2.13 -12.87
CA GLN A 93 3.60 1.82 -13.51
C GLN A 93 4.72 2.79 -13.11
N GLN A 94 4.38 4.05 -12.87
CA GLN A 94 5.35 5.07 -12.45
C GLN A 94 5.72 4.97 -10.97
N ILE A 95 4.76 4.61 -10.10
CA ILE A 95 4.95 4.62 -8.65
C ILE A 95 5.45 3.29 -8.06
N LEU A 96 5.36 2.18 -8.81
CA LEU A 96 5.82 0.86 -8.33
C LEU A 96 7.16 0.48 -8.98
N PRO A 97 8.07 -0.18 -8.23
CA PRO A 97 9.36 -0.57 -8.77
C PRO A 97 9.20 -1.71 -9.77
N HIS A 98 9.97 -1.65 -10.85
CA HIS A 98 9.99 -2.71 -11.88
C HIS A 98 10.74 -3.98 -11.44
N ARG A 99 11.44 -3.94 -10.30
CA ARG A 99 12.23 -5.07 -9.78
C ARG A 99 11.45 -5.80 -8.69
N GLY A 100 11.12 -7.08 -8.92
CA GLY A 100 10.33 -7.88 -7.99
C GLY A 100 10.88 -7.96 -6.56
N ALA A 101 12.21 -8.00 -6.39
CA ALA A 101 12.83 -8.00 -5.05
C ALA A 101 12.56 -6.70 -4.28
N LEU A 102 12.64 -5.54 -4.94
CA LEU A 102 12.34 -4.25 -4.32
C LEU A 102 10.87 -4.15 -3.95
N LEU A 103 9.97 -4.70 -4.75
CA LEU A 103 8.55 -4.73 -4.47
C LEU A 103 8.23 -5.57 -3.23
N THR A 104 8.90 -6.72 -3.06
CA THR A 104 8.76 -7.54 -1.85
C THR A 104 9.20 -6.79 -0.59
N ASN A 105 10.38 -6.15 -0.64
CA ASN A 105 10.89 -5.36 0.47
C ASN A 105 9.98 -4.17 0.78
N PHE A 106 9.40 -3.56 -0.24
CA PHE A 106 8.45 -2.46 -0.10
C PHE A 106 7.18 -2.91 0.64
N TYR A 107 6.57 -4.04 0.25
CA TYR A 107 5.40 -4.55 0.96
C TYR A 107 5.70 -4.97 2.40
N GLN A 108 6.90 -5.51 2.66
CA GLN A 108 7.33 -5.79 4.03
C GLN A 108 7.48 -4.51 4.86
N ALA A 109 8.04 -3.46 4.28
CA ALA A 109 8.16 -2.17 4.95
C ALA A 109 6.79 -1.56 5.26
N HIS A 110 5.85 -1.66 4.30
CA HIS A 110 4.47 -1.23 4.49
C HIS A 110 3.77 -1.99 5.63
N ASP A 111 3.93 -3.30 5.69
CA ASP A 111 3.41 -4.13 6.79
C ASP A 111 3.98 -3.71 8.15
N TYR A 112 5.29 -3.44 8.24
CA TYR A 112 5.90 -2.91 9.44
C TYR A 112 5.39 -1.52 9.82
N LEU A 113 5.12 -0.64 8.87
CA LEU A 113 4.49 0.66 9.13
C LEU A 113 3.11 0.50 9.77
N LEU A 114 2.31 -0.45 9.28
CA LEU A 114 0.97 -0.73 9.83
C LEU A 114 1.00 -1.28 11.26
N HIS A 115 2.05 -1.99 11.66
CA HIS A 115 2.23 -2.43 13.04
C HIS A 115 2.49 -1.28 14.00
N GLY A 116 3.22 -0.26 13.60
CA GLY A 116 3.37 1.03 14.28
C GLY A 116 4.17 1.02 15.58
N ASP A 117 4.69 -0.12 16.04
CA ASP A 117 5.60 -0.16 17.19
C ASP A 117 7.03 0.27 16.80
N ASP A 118 7.83 0.69 17.78
CA ASP A 118 9.19 1.20 17.57
C ASP A 118 10.08 0.28 16.75
N LYS A 119 10.04 -1.02 17.02
CA LYS A 119 10.85 -2.01 16.33
C LYS A 119 10.42 -2.14 14.88
N SER A 120 9.13 -2.19 14.63
CA SER A 120 8.54 -2.29 13.30
C SER A 120 8.83 -1.01 12.49
N LEU A 121 8.64 0.17 13.08
CA LEU A 121 8.96 1.45 12.43
C LEU A 121 10.45 1.58 12.09
N ASN A 122 11.36 1.13 12.97
CA ASN A 122 12.78 1.08 12.66
C ASN A 122 13.07 0.18 11.46
N ARG A 123 12.47 -1.01 11.44
CA ARG A 123 12.65 -1.95 10.34
C ARG A 123 12.06 -1.45 9.02
N ALA A 124 10.90 -0.80 9.06
CA ALA A 124 10.32 -0.13 7.89
C ALA A 124 11.27 0.94 7.34
N SER A 125 11.80 1.81 8.20
CA SER A 125 12.74 2.87 7.79
C SER A 125 14.02 2.32 7.16
N GLU A 126 14.60 1.22 7.69
CA GLU A 126 15.75 0.54 7.12
C GLU A 126 15.44 0.01 5.71
N LEU A 127 14.38 -0.80 5.56
CA LEU A 127 13.99 -1.39 4.28
C LEU A 127 13.69 -0.32 3.22
N LEU A 128 12.94 0.73 3.59
CA LEU A 128 12.65 1.84 2.68
C LEU A 128 13.92 2.63 2.34
N GLY A 129 14.84 2.77 3.28
CA GLY A 129 16.15 3.37 3.04
C GLY A 129 16.95 2.62 1.97
N GLU A 130 17.03 1.29 2.07
CA GLU A 130 17.69 0.43 1.07
C GLU A 130 17.01 0.55 -0.31
N ILE A 131 15.67 0.60 -0.34
CA ILE A 131 14.90 0.75 -1.57
C ILE A 131 15.20 2.11 -2.22
N VAL A 132 15.11 3.19 -1.47
CA VAL A 132 15.32 4.56 -1.97
C VAL A 132 16.77 4.75 -2.45
N GLN A 133 17.75 4.14 -1.77
CA GLN A 133 19.15 4.17 -2.19
C GLN A 133 19.37 3.42 -3.51
N SER A 134 18.72 2.28 -3.72
CA SER A 134 18.87 1.45 -4.91
C SER A 134 18.00 1.88 -6.09
N SER A 135 16.91 2.59 -5.82
CA SER A 135 15.91 3.05 -6.80
C SER A 135 15.33 4.41 -6.37
N PRO A 136 16.10 5.50 -6.50
CA PRO A 136 15.63 6.83 -6.10
C PRO A 136 14.44 7.34 -6.93
N GLU A 137 14.24 6.76 -8.11
CA GLU A 137 13.07 7.01 -8.96
C GLU A 137 11.77 6.42 -8.41
N PHE A 138 11.84 5.52 -7.43
CA PHE A 138 10.65 4.97 -6.79
C PHE A 138 10.07 5.97 -5.78
N THR A 139 9.37 6.97 -6.31
CA THR A 139 8.87 8.13 -5.57
C THR A 139 7.89 7.76 -4.45
N TYR A 140 7.10 6.69 -4.65
CA TYR A 140 6.17 6.23 -3.60
C TYR A 140 6.90 5.67 -2.38
N ALA A 141 8.01 4.95 -2.56
CA ALA A 141 8.84 4.48 -1.44
C ALA A 141 9.51 5.64 -0.69
N ARG A 142 9.89 6.71 -1.40
CA ARG A 142 10.37 7.96 -0.78
C ARG A 142 9.29 8.59 0.11
N ALA A 143 8.05 8.65 -0.40
CA ALA A 143 6.93 9.18 0.36
C ALA A 143 6.64 8.34 1.61
N GLU A 144 6.62 7.01 1.48
CA GLU A 144 6.38 6.13 2.61
C GLU A 144 7.51 6.19 3.64
N LYS A 145 8.77 6.30 3.19
CA LYS A 145 9.91 6.52 4.08
C LYS A 145 9.76 7.83 4.86
N ALA A 146 9.39 8.92 4.20
CA ALA A 146 9.16 10.20 4.87
C ALA A 146 8.05 10.08 5.93
N LEU A 147 6.95 9.37 5.63
CA LEU A 147 5.88 9.13 6.59
C LEU A 147 6.37 8.33 7.80
N VAL A 148 7.11 7.24 7.59
CA VAL A 148 7.73 6.44 8.66
C VAL A 148 8.63 7.31 9.54
N ASP A 149 9.48 8.12 8.92
CA ASP A 149 10.46 8.94 9.65
C ASP A 149 9.77 10.07 10.44
N ILE A 150 8.66 10.64 9.96
CA ILE A 150 7.84 11.59 10.73
C ILE A 150 7.21 10.91 11.95
N VAL A 151 6.64 9.72 11.77
CA VAL A 151 6.03 8.96 12.87
C VAL A 151 7.08 8.61 13.93
N ARG A 152 8.27 8.15 13.49
CA ARG A 152 9.40 7.89 14.40
C ARG A 152 9.86 9.16 15.13
N HIS A 153 9.93 10.30 14.45
CA HIS A 153 10.27 11.57 15.07
C HIS A 153 9.29 11.97 16.18
N SER A 154 8.01 11.64 16.04
CA SER A 154 7.01 11.89 17.08
C SER A 154 7.23 11.07 18.36
N GLN A 155 7.84 9.91 18.25
CA GLN A 155 8.16 8.99 19.35
C GLN A 155 9.59 9.24 19.90
N HIS A 156 10.55 9.41 19.00
CA HIS A 156 11.97 9.62 19.27
C HIS A 156 12.47 10.82 18.46
N PRO A 157 12.57 12.01 19.07
CA PRO A 157 12.95 13.23 18.37
C PRO A 157 14.28 13.09 17.61
N LEU A 158 14.29 13.42 16.34
CA LEU A 158 15.49 13.56 15.52
C LEU A 158 16.32 14.78 15.95
N ASP A 159 17.60 14.76 15.70
CA ASP A 159 18.43 15.94 15.82
C ASP A 159 18.05 17.02 14.77
N GLU A 160 18.51 18.25 14.96
CA GLU A 160 18.16 19.38 14.08
C GLU A 160 18.54 19.13 12.62
N LYS A 161 19.68 18.48 12.36
CA LYS A 161 20.17 18.21 11.02
C LYS A 161 19.31 17.16 10.33
N GLN A 162 18.97 16.10 11.05
CA GLN A 162 18.09 15.03 10.53
C GLN A 162 16.68 15.56 10.28
N LEU A 163 16.17 16.38 11.18
CA LEU A 163 14.85 16.99 11.02
C LEU A 163 14.80 17.97 9.84
N ALA A 164 15.85 18.78 9.65
CA ALA A 164 15.95 19.68 8.50
C ALA A 164 15.99 18.90 7.18
N ALA A 165 16.75 17.79 7.13
CA ALA A 165 16.79 16.92 5.96
C ALA A 165 15.44 16.27 5.67
N LEU A 166 14.74 15.78 6.70
CA LEU A 166 13.41 15.21 6.56
C LEU A 166 12.39 16.25 6.05
N ASN A 167 12.38 17.45 6.61
CA ASN A 167 11.50 18.52 6.14
C ASN A 167 11.76 18.88 4.67
N THR A 168 13.03 18.97 4.27
CA THR A 168 13.40 19.22 2.86
C THR A 168 12.88 18.11 1.95
N GLU A 169 13.00 16.84 2.36
CA GLU A 169 12.49 15.72 1.58
C GLU A 169 10.97 15.73 1.50
N ILE A 170 10.27 16.07 2.58
CA ILE A 170 8.80 16.23 2.60
C ILE A 170 8.38 17.32 1.60
N ASP A 171 9.03 18.48 1.64
CA ASP A 171 8.72 19.60 0.74
C ASP A 171 8.92 19.19 -0.73
N ASN A 172 9.95 18.40 -1.02
CA ASN A 172 10.16 17.83 -2.36
C ASN A 172 9.05 16.86 -2.76
N ILE A 173 8.72 15.89 -1.88
CA ILE A 173 7.74 14.83 -2.18
C ILE A 173 6.34 15.39 -2.42
N VAL A 174 5.89 16.36 -1.63
CA VAL A 174 4.53 16.93 -1.75
C VAL A 174 4.31 17.74 -3.02
N THR A 175 5.38 18.06 -3.75
CA THR A 175 5.34 18.75 -5.04
C THR A 175 5.45 17.82 -6.25
N LEU A 176 5.69 16.52 -6.04
CA LEU A 176 5.82 15.55 -7.14
C LEU A 176 4.46 15.32 -7.83
N PRO A 177 4.35 15.58 -9.15
CA PRO A 177 3.08 15.46 -9.86
C PRO A 177 2.48 14.04 -9.83
N GLU A 178 3.34 13.02 -9.88
CA GLU A 178 2.93 11.61 -9.88
C GLU A 178 2.35 11.15 -8.54
N LEU A 179 2.68 11.83 -7.45
CA LEU A 179 2.14 11.56 -6.11
C LEU A 179 0.95 12.46 -5.75
N ASN A 180 0.69 13.47 -6.56
CA ASN A 180 -0.38 14.41 -6.29
C ASN A 180 -1.74 13.69 -6.25
N ASN A 181 -2.55 14.01 -5.25
CA ASN A 181 -3.85 13.37 -4.95
C ASN A 181 -3.78 11.90 -4.48
N LEU A 182 -2.61 11.36 -4.15
CA LEU A 182 -2.52 10.09 -3.46
C LEU A 182 -2.71 10.27 -1.96
N SER A 183 -3.35 9.31 -1.32
CA SER A 183 -3.63 9.32 0.13
C SER A 183 -2.36 9.52 0.97
N ILE A 184 -1.22 9.00 0.54
CA ILE A 184 0.06 9.13 1.22
C ILE A 184 0.47 10.61 1.40
N ILE A 185 0.20 11.48 0.43
CA ILE A 185 0.51 12.90 0.52
C ILE A 185 -0.31 13.59 1.61
N TYR A 186 -1.59 13.26 1.71
CA TYR A 186 -2.46 13.80 2.76
C TYR A 186 -2.06 13.29 4.14
N GLN A 187 -1.65 12.01 4.25
CA GLN A 187 -1.12 11.44 5.48
C GLN A 187 0.17 12.16 5.92
N ILE A 188 1.12 12.37 5.02
CA ILE A 188 2.36 13.11 5.31
C ILE A 188 2.05 14.52 5.81
N LYS A 189 1.18 15.25 5.12
CA LYS A 189 0.77 16.61 5.51
C LYS A 189 0.11 16.62 6.89
N ALA A 190 -0.82 15.70 7.14
CA ALA A 190 -1.54 15.60 8.39
C ALA A 190 -0.61 15.30 9.57
N VAL A 191 0.24 14.27 9.45
CA VAL A 191 1.17 13.86 10.51
C VAL A 191 2.24 14.94 10.75
N SER A 192 2.77 15.55 9.67
CA SER A 192 3.73 16.66 9.77
C SER A 192 3.14 17.87 10.49
N ALA A 193 1.87 18.22 10.21
CA ALA A 193 1.17 19.30 10.88
C ALA A 193 0.95 18.99 12.38
N LEU A 194 0.56 17.75 12.72
CA LEU A 194 0.41 17.32 14.11
C LEU A 194 1.72 17.43 14.89
N VAL A 195 2.82 16.94 14.33
CA VAL A 195 4.14 16.99 14.97
C VAL A 195 4.60 18.43 15.18
N LYS A 196 4.24 19.36 14.29
CA LYS A 196 4.52 20.79 14.40
C LYS A 196 3.51 21.55 15.33
N GLY A 197 2.55 20.85 15.93
CA GLY A 197 1.51 21.43 16.78
C GLY A 197 0.43 22.21 16.03
N LYS A 198 0.32 22.01 14.73
CA LYS A 198 -0.64 22.68 13.83
C LYS A 198 -1.90 21.84 13.63
N THR A 199 -2.68 21.72 14.67
CA THR A 199 -3.85 20.82 14.72
C THR A 199 -4.88 21.10 13.63
N ASP A 200 -5.14 22.38 13.33
CA ASP A 200 -6.12 22.79 12.33
C ASP A 200 -5.69 22.38 10.91
N GLU A 201 -4.38 22.56 10.57
CA GLU A 201 -3.83 22.14 9.28
C GLU A 201 -3.88 20.62 9.12
N SER A 202 -3.64 19.88 10.20
CA SER A 202 -3.75 18.42 10.21
C SER A 202 -5.17 17.95 9.92
N TYR A 203 -6.17 18.59 10.58
CA TYR A 203 -7.57 18.27 10.38
C TYR A 203 -8.05 18.54 8.95
N GLN A 204 -7.60 19.65 8.37
CA GLN A 204 -7.90 19.98 6.97
C GLN A 204 -7.30 18.95 6.00
N ALA A 205 -6.05 18.50 6.24
CA ALA A 205 -5.37 17.53 5.38
C ALA A 205 -6.04 16.15 5.37
N ILE A 206 -6.70 15.76 6.47
CA ILE A 206 -7.41 14.47 6.56
C ILE A 206 -8.77 14.52 5.83
N ASN A 207 -9.40 15.69 5.77
CA ASN A 207 -10.74 15.86 5.20
C ASN A 207 -10.75 16.24 3.71
N THR A 208 -9.60 16.24 3.05
CA THR A 208 -9.45 16.49 1.60
C THR A 208 -9.32 15.20 0.83
#